data_75a339cd46f80b3740cc0ffdf5595ef5
#
_entry.id   75a339cd46f80b3740cc0ffdf5595ef5
#
_cell.length_a   1.000
_cell.length_b   1.000
_cell.length_c   1.000
_cell.angle_alpha   90.00
_cell.angle_beta   90.00
_cell.angle_gamma   90.00
#
_symmetry.space_group_name_H-M   'P 1'
#
loop_
_entity.id
_entity.type
_entity.pdbx_description
1 polymer ?
#
loop_
_entity_poly.entity_id
_entity_poly.type
_entity_poly.pdbx_seq_one_letter_code
_entity_poly.pdbx_strand_id
1 'polypeptide(L)'
;MSALPHPRPVDHVVLPVAELAMARGRLGRLGFTVAPTGVHPFGTENACVYLVDGTFLELLAIGSRETAEAAAVAGNAFVARDAAYRFRCGADGFSALVMGSDDARADDRQFHEAGLSGGNILDFGRDFVATDGSARRMDFRLAFAADLRSPDAFFFTCQRIFFRISSTPSAT
;
A
#
# COMPACT_ATOMS: atom_id res chain seq x y z
N MET A 1 14.19 -9.07 30.26
CA MET A 1 13.89 -9.98 29.12
C MET A 1 12.99 -9.19 28.20
N SER A 2 13.48 -8.79 27.03
CA SER A 2 12.63 -8.15 26.02
C SER A 2 11.57 -9.17 25.57
N ALA A 3 10.29 -8.81 25.65
CA ALA A 3 9.23 -9.66 25.14
C ALA A 3 9.53 -9.94 23.65
N LEU A 4 9.40 -11.20 23.24
CA LEU A 4 9.51 -11.54 21.82
C LEU A 4 8.47 -10.72 21.07
N PRO A 5 8.84 -10.09 19.95
CA PRO A 5 7.88 -9.34 19.16
C PRO A 5 6.72 -10.25 18.77
N HIS A 6 5.49 -9.78 18.94
CA HIS A 6 4.32 -10.53 18.49
C HIS A 6 4.37 -10.71 16.97
N PRO A 7 3.99 -11.90 16.46
CA PRO A 7 3.89 -12.12 15.02
C PRO A 7 2.94 -11.08 14.41
N ARG A 8 3.36 -10.43 13.35
CA ARG A 8 2.52 -9.48 12.60
C ARG A 8 1.71 -10.24 11.54
N PRO A 9 0.42 -9.95 11.37
CA PRO A 9 -0.33 -10.52 10.27
C PRO A 9 0.16 -9.95 8.95
N VAL A 10 0.14 -10.76 7.90
CA VAL A 10 0.28 -10.25 6.54
C VAL A 10 -0.99 -9.43 6.23
N ASP A 11 -0.81 -8.23 5.72
CA ASP A 11 -1.91 -7.38 5.24
C ASP A 11 -2.13 -7.62 3.74
N HIS A 12 -1.11 -7.43 2.94
CA HIS A 12 -1.16 -7.64 1.50
C HIS A 12 0.21 -7.82 0.87
N VAL A 13 0.17 -8.08 -0.43
CA VAL A 13 1.33 -8.22 -1.29
C VAL A 13 1.19 -7.23 -2.43
N VAL A 14 2.25 -6.48 -2.75
CA VAL A 14 2.27 -5.54 -3.87
C VAL A 14 2.83 -6.21 -5.10
N LEU A 15 2.04 -6.22 -6.16
CA LEU A 15 2.36 -6.72 -7.48
C LEU A 15 2.42 -5.55 -8.47
N PRO A 16 3.59 -4.96 -8.72
CA PRO A 16 3.74 -4.00 -9.81
C PRO A 16 3.28 -4.61 -11.12
N VAL A 17 2.57 -3.83 -11.92
CA VAL A 17 2.11 -4.22 -13.24
C VAL A 17 2.34 -3.08 -14.23
N ALA A 18 2.68 -3.41 -15.48
CA ALA A 18 2.88 -2.41 -16.53
C ALA A 18 1.56 -1.67 -16.82
N GLU A 19 0.48 -2.44 -16.94
CA GLU A 19 -0.85 -1.92 -17.28
C GLU A 19 -1.93 -2.56 -16.42
N LEU A 20 -2.63 -1.73 -15.63
CA LEU A 20 -3.63 -2.20 -14.68
C LEU A 20 -4.80 -2.94 -15.36
N ALA A 21 -5.28 -2.42 -16.48
CA ALA A 21 -6.39 -3.04 -17.23
C ALA A 21 -6.04 -4.45 -17.74
N MET A 22 -4.81 -4.64 -18.23
CA MET A 22 -4.31 -5.94 -18.67
C MET A 22 -4.22 -6.95 -17.52
N ALA A 23 -3.65 -6.51 -16.38
CA ALA A 23 -3.51 -7.35 -15.19
C ALA A 23 -4.87 -7.75 -14.62
N ARG A 24 -5.83 -6.81 -14.54
CA ARG A 24 -7.22 -7.08 -14.15
C ARG A 24 -7.86 -8.14 -15.02
N GLY A 25 -7.72 -8.00 -16.35
CA GLY A 25 -8.26 -8.97 -17.30
C GLY A 25 -7.64 -10.36 -17.16
N ARG A 26 -6.32 -10.46 -16.88
CA ARG A 26 -5.65 -11.75 -16.65
C ARG A 26 -6.15 -12.43 -15.40
N LEU A 27 -6.21 -11.72 -14.27
CA LEU A 27 -6.69 -12.28 -12.99
C LEU A 27 -8.18 -12.65 -13.06
N GLY A 28 -9.02 -11.85 -13.74
CA GLY A 28 -10.41 -12.19 -13.97
C GLY A 28 -10.59 -13.50 -14.74
N ARG A 29 -9.78 -13.74 -15.79
CA ARG A 29 -9.79 -15.03 -16.52
C ARG A 29 -9.29 -16.22 -15.69
N LEU A 30 -8.47 -15.98 -14.66
CA LEU A 30 -8.07 -17.01 -13.71
C LEU A 30 -9.13 -17.26 -12.63
N GLY A 31 -10.27 -16.55 -12.65
CA GLY A 31 -11.38 -16.74 -11.74
C GLY A 31 -11.34 -15.83 -10.50
N PHE A 32 -10.40 -14.89 -10.42
CA PHE A 32 -10.36 -13.94 -9.31
C PHE A 32 -11.35 -12.78 -9.50
N THR A 33 -11.97 -12.36 -8.42
CA THR A 33 -12.73 -11.11 -8.37
C THR A 33 -11.79 -9.95 -8.10
N VAL A 34 -11.64 -9.04 -9.08
CA VAL A 34 -10.77 -7.87 -8.97
C VAL A 34 -11.60 -6.65 -8.62
N ALA A 35 -11.26 -5.99 -7.52
CA ALA A 35 -11.93 -4.79 -7.04
C ALA A 35 -11.84 -3.62 -8.04
N PRO A 36 -12.72 -2.61 -7.95
CA PRO A 36 -12.60 -1.37 -8.72
C PRO A 36 -11.23 -0.71 -8.54
N THR A 37 -10.83 0.09 -9.52
CA THR A 37 -9.58 0.87 -9.46
C THR A 37 -9.62 1.88 -8.34
N GLY A 38 -8.58 1.88 -7.50
CA GLY A 38 -8.28 2.92 -6.54
C GLY A 38 -7.16 3.82 -7.04
N VAL A 39 -7.19 5.09 -6.69
CA VAL A 39 -6.17 6.07 -7.08
C VAL A 39 -5.48 6.61 -5.84
N HIS A 40 -4.16 6.62 -5.84
CA HIS A 40 -3.36 7.20 -4.77
C HIS A 40 -3.03 8.67 -5.12
N PRO A 41 -2.95 9.56 -4.11
CA PRO A 41 -2.69 10.98 -4.34
C PRO A 41 -1.28 11.28 -4.87
N PHE A 42 -0.42 10.27 -4.88
CA PHE A 42 0.98 10.35 -5.32
C PHE A 42 1.25 9.68 -6.67
N GLY A 43 0.21 9.55 -7.53
CA GLY A 43 0.36 9.20 -8.95
C GLY A 43 0.35 7.72 -9.29
N THR A 44 0.16 6.82 -8.32
CA THR A 44 -0.08 5.40 -8.60
C THR A 44 -1.57 5.07 -8.55
N GLU A 45 -1.96 3.99 -9.21
CA GLU A 45 -3.30 3.42 -9.15
C GLU A 45 -3.22 1.92 -8.83
N ASN A 46 -4.26 1.38 -8.23
CA ASN A 46 -4.30 -0.03 -7.88
C ASN A 46 -5.63 -0.71 -8.16
N ALA A 47 -5.60 -2.03 -8.14
CA ALA A 47 -6.77 -2.88 -8.06
C ALA A 47 -6.46 -4.09 -7.18
N CYS A 48 -7.32 -4.37 -6.21
CA CYS A 48 -7.07 -5.40 -5.22
C CYS A 48 -7.85 -6.68 -5.53
N VAL A 49 -7.23 -7.83 -5.24
CA VAL A 49 -7.87 -9.14 -5.19
C VAL A 49 -7.89 -9.59 -3.74
N TYR A 50 -9.06 -9.51 -3.11
CA TYR A 50 -9.21 -9.92 -1.71
C TYR A 50 -9.32 -11.44 -1.59
N LEU A 51 -8.60 -12.01 -0.61
CA LEU A 51 -8.64 -13.41 -0.25
C LEU A 51 -9.61 -13.64 0.92
N VAL A 52 -9.95 -14.89 1.17
CA VAL A 52 -10.98 -15.26 2.16
C VAL A 52 -10.65 -14.85 3.59
N ASP A 53 -9.37 -14.74 3.93
CA ASP A 53 -8.86 -14.33 5.24
C ASP A 53 -8.71 -12.81 5.41
N GLY A 54 -9.07 -12.03 4.37
CA GLY A 54 -8.97 -10.57 4.35
C GLY A 54 -7.63 -10.03 3.87
N THR A 55 -6.63 -10.87 3.63
CA THR A 55 -5.41 -10.47 2.92
C THR A 55 -5.72 -10.20 1.45
N PHE A 56 -4.86 -9.50 0.75
CA PHE A 56 -5.10 -9.22 -0.67
C PHE A 56 -3.82 -9.09 -1.50
N LEU A 57 -3.98 -9.26 -2.79
CA LEU A 57 -3.00 -8.90 -3.79
C LEU A 57 -3.31 -7.49 -4.29
N GLU A 58 -2.34 -6.59 -4.22
CA GLU A 58 -2.45 -5.25 -4.74
C GLU A 58 -1.75 -5.17 -6.10
N LEU A 59 -2.52 -5.16 -7.19
CA LEU A 59 -2.00 -4.80 -8.50
C LEU A 59 -1.71 -3.32 -8.50
N LEU A 60 -0.46 -2.92 -8.69
CA LEU A 60 -0.02 -1.53 -8.64
C LEU A 60 0.50 -1.06 -10.00
N ALA A 61 -0.08 0.00 -10.53
CA ALA A 61 0.36 0.63 -11.77
C ALA A 61 0.68 2.13 -11.56
N ILE A 62 1.39 2.70 -12.52
CA ILE A 62 1.60 4.15 -12.59
C ILE A 62 0.42 4.77 -13.33
N GLY A 63 -0.43 5.51 -12.63
CA GLY A 63 -1.56 6.24 -13.20
C GLY A 63 -1.16 7.60 -13.76
N SER A 64 -0.28 8.33 -13.06
CA SER A 64 0.29 9.61 -13.50
C SER A 64 1.80 9.59 -13.27
N ARG A 65 2.58 9.49 -14.35
CA ARG A 65 4.04 9.48 -14.28
C ARG A 65 4.60 10.77 -13.66
N GLU A 66 4.11 11.91 -14.11
CA GLU A 66 4.56 13.23 -13.62
C GLU A 66 4.35 13.35 -12.10
N THR A 67 3.15 12.98 -11.63
CA THR A 67 2.82 13.02 -10.19
C THR A 67 3.68 12.03 -9.39
N ALA A 68 3.93 10.83 -9.94
CA ALA A 68 4.73 9.81 -9.28
C ALA A 68 6.21 10.24 -9.18
N GLU A 69 6.78 10.77 -10.25
CA GLU A 69 8.15 11.27 -10.26
C GLU A 69 8.33 12.46 -9.30
N ALA A 70 7.38 13.41 -9.28
CA ALA A 70 7.39 14.51 -8.33
C ALA A 70 7.29 14.05 -6.87
N ALA A 71 6.44 13.05 -6.59
CA ALA A 71 6.32 12.47 -5.26
C ALA A 71 7.60 11.76 -4.82
N ALA A 72 8.25 11.02 -5.71
CA ALA A 72 9.53 10.36 -5.41
C ALA A 72 10.63 11.37 -5.07
N VAL A 73 10.74 12.46 -5.84
CA VAL A 73 11.68 13.56 -5.58
C VAL A 73 11.37 14.26 -4.25
N ALA A 74 10.08 14.37 -3.88
CA ALA A 74 9.65 14.94 -2.60
C ALA A 74 9.87 13.99 -1.40
N GLY A 75 10.44 12.79 -1.62
CA GLY A 75 10.79 11.86 -0.55
C GLY A 75 9.71 10.83 -0.20
N ASN A 76 8.72 10.63 -1.07
CA ASN A 76 7.74 9.56 -0.91
C ASN A 76 8.43 8.19 -1.11
N ALA A 77 8.68 7.48 0.00
CA ALA A 77 9.39 6.21 0.00
C ALA A 77 8.64 5.12 -0.79
N PHE A 78 7.31 5.11 -0.78
CA PHE A 78 6.50 4.13 -1.51
C PHE A 78 6.78 4.21 -3.02
N VAL A 79 6.65 5.40 -3.59
CA VAL A 79 6.85 5.61 -5.04
C VAL A 79 8.31 5.47 -5.43
N ALA A 80 9.24 5.98 -4.61
CA ALA A 80 10.68 5.86 -4.89
C ALA A 80 11.13 4.39 -4.92
N ARG A 81 10.60 3.55 -4.04
CA ARG A 81 10.88 2.11 -4.00
C ARG A 81 10.25 1.37 -5.19
N ASP A 82 9.01 1.69 -5.55
CA ASP A 82 8.37 1.14 -6.75
C ASP A 82 9.17 1.49 -8.02
N ALA A 83 9.58 2.75 -8.16
CA ALA A 83 10.42 3.18 -9.29
C ALA A 83 11.76 2.42 -9.34
N ALA A 84 12.42 2.24 -8.20
CA ALA A 84 13.67 1.50 -8.10
C ALA A 84 13.49 0.01 -8.44
N TYR A 85 12.40 -0.61 -7.99
CA TYR A 85 12.05 -1.98 -8.36
C TYR A 85 11.85 -2.12 -9.87
N ARG A 86 11.00 -1.26 -10.47
CA ARG A 86 10.72 -1.29 -11.92
C ARG A 86 11.97 -1.09 -12.76
N PHE A 87 12.89 -0.25 -12.30
CA PHE A 87 14.17 -0.04 -12.98
C PHE A 87 15.04 -1.30 -13.00
N ARG A 88 15.09 -2.06 -11.90
CA ARG A 88 15.94 -3.25 -11.78
C ARG A 88 15.28 -4.53 -12.30
N CYS A 89 14.00 -4.71 -12.02
CA CYS A 89 13.30 -5.98 -12.19
C CYS A 89 12.28 -5.96 -13.33
N GLY A 90 11.96 -4.79 -13.88
CA GLY A 90 10.91 -4.64 -14.89
C GLY A 90 9.58 -4.19 -14.29
N ALA A 91 8.59 -4.01 -15.19
CA ALA A 91 7.32 -3.40 -14.82
C ALA A 91 6.35 -4.35 -14.11
N ASP A 92 6.51 -5.66 -14.28
CA ASP A 92 5.64 -6.68 -13.69
C ASP A 92 6.42 -7.52 -12.66
N GLY A 93 5.78 -7.90 -11.56
CA GLY A 93 6.40 -8.81 -10.59
C GLY A 93 5.81 -8.75 -9.20
N PHE A 94 6.66 -9.02 -8.21
CA PHE A 94 6.38 -9.02 -6.78
C PHE A 94 7.38 -8.09 -6.09
N SER A 95 6.96 -6.95 -5.58
CA SER A 95 7.87 -5.95 -5.04
C SER A 95 7.84 -5.80 -3.53
N ALA A 96 6.71 -6.06 -2.88
CA ALA A 96 6.62 -5.84 -1.45
C ALA A 96 5.72 -6.85 -0.74
N LEU A 97 6.12 -7.19 0.49
CA LEU A 97 5.30 -7.84 1.49
C LEU A 97 4.93 -6.82 2.56
N VAL A 98 3.63 -6.67 2.79
CA VAL A 98 3.09 -5.67 3.70
C VAL A 98 2.49 -6.34 4.93
N MET A 99 2.89 -5.88 6.10
CA MET A 99 2.39 -6.35 7.40
C MET A 99 1.34 -5.40 7.95
N GLY A 100 0.32 -5.94 8.58
CA GLY A 100 -0.64 -5.16 9.36
C GLY A 100 0.02 -4.47 10.56
N SER A 101 -0.44 -3.27 10.89
CA SER A 101 0.03 -2.51 12.05
C SER A 101 -1.11 -1.80 12.76
N ASP A 102 -1.03 -1.77 14.09
CA ASP A 102 -1.90 -0.97 14.95
C ASP A 102 -1.27 0.40 15.27
N ASP A 103 0.06 0.53 15.14
CA ASP A 103 0.82 1.77 15.36
C ASP A 103 2.05 1.84 14.44
N ALA A 104 1.86 2.32 13.22
CA ALA A 104 2.94 2.49 12.26
C ALA A 104 3.99 3.53 12.68
N ARG A 105 3.66 4.47 13.60
CA ARG A 105 4.66 5.38 14.15
C ARG A 105 5.62 4.68 15.11
N ALA A 106 5.12 3.72 15.89
CA ALA A 106 5.98 2.87 16.71
C ALA A 106 6.86 1.97 15.84
N ASP A 107 6.32 1.45 14.74
CA ASP A 107 7.08 0.65 13.77
C ASP A 107 8.21 1.45 13.14
N ASP A 108 7.94 2.66 12.70
CA ASP A 108 8.93 3.57 12.11
C ASP A 108 10.09 3.82 13.08
N ARG A 109 9.78 4.12 14.35
CA ARG A 109 10.82 4.26 15.37
C ARG A 109 11.66 2.99 15.54
N GLN A 110 11.02 1.82 15.60
CA GLN A 110 11.72 0.54 15.72
C GLN A 110 12.62 0.26 14.51
N PHE A 111 12.18 0.59 13.29
CA PHE A 111 13.00 0.44 12.09
C PHE A 111 14.21 1.36 12.11
N HIS A 112 14.05 2.60 12.59
CA HIS A 112 15.18 3.52 12.76
C HIS A 112 16.17 3.02 13.81
N GLU A 113 15.70 2.61 14.98
CA GLU A 113 16.53 2.08 16.07
C GLU A 113 17.30 0.81 15.66
N ALA A 114 16.70 -0.02 14.81
CA ALA A 114 17.32 -1.22 14.27
C ALA A 114 18.26 -0.96 13.07
N GLY A 115 18.36 0.29 12.56
CA GLY A 115 19.11 0.62 11.36
C GLY A 115 18.51 0.04 10.07
N LEU A 116 17.20 -0.21 10.07
CA LEU A 116 16.45 -0.82 8.97
C LEU A 116 15.43 0.13 8.35
N SER A 117 15.47 1.44 8.65
CA SER A 117 14.54 2.38 8.05
C SER A 117 14.64 2.38 6.52
N GLY A 118 13.50 2.27 5.88
CA GLY A 118 13.36 2.29 4.42
C GLY A 118 12.99 3.65 3.83
N GLY A 119 12.87 4.68 4.67
CA GLY A 119 12.49 6.04 4.31
C GLY A 119 11.50 6.64 5.29
N ASN A 120 11.05 7.85 4.99
CA ASN A 120 10.11 8.58 5.84
C ASN A 120 8.74 7.89 5.89
N ILE A 121 8.10 7.94 7.05
CA ILE A 121 6.71 7.51 7.21
C ILE A 121 5.80 8.26 6.23
N LEU A 122 4.80 7.56 5.68
CA LEU A 122 3.87 8.13 4.71
C LEU A 122 2.45 8.10 5.27
N ASP A 123 1.85 9.28 5.44
CA ASP A 123 0.42 9.44 5.74
C ASP A 123 -0.32 9.85 4.47
N PHE A 124 -1.39 9.15 4.13
CA PHE A 124 -2.28 9.54 3.03
C PHE A 124 -3.69 9.02 3.24
N GLY A 125 -4.64 9.63 2.53
CA GLY A 125 -6.02 9.17 2.54
C GLY A 125 -6.58 9.11 1.13
N ARG A 126 -7.59 8.27 0.96
CA ARG A 126 -8.37 8.19 -0.28
C ARG A 126 -9.85 8.01 0.02
N ASP A 127 -10.65 8.55 -0.86
CA ASP A 127 -12.10 8.32 -0.85
C ASP A 127 -12.41 7.02 -1.60
N PHE A 128 -13.42 6.32 -1.15
CA PHE A 128 -13.93 5.13 -1.81
C PHE A 128 -15.45 5.04 -1.63
N VAL A 129 -16.09 4.27 -2.51
CA VAL A 129 -17.52 3.96 -2.38
C VAL A 129 -17.66 2.59 -1.72
N ALA A 130 -18.31 2.56 -0.57
CA ALA A 130 -18.60 1.31 0.14
C ALA A 130 -19.67 0.48 -0.60
N THR A 131 -19.82 -0.77 -0.20
CA THR A 131 -20.80 -1.70 -0.81
C THR A 131 -22.25 -1.24 -0.65
N ASP A 132 -22.53 -0.41 0.35
CA ASP A 132 -23.84 0.24 0.58
C ASP A 132 -24.06 1.50 -0.26
N GLY A 133 -23.12 1.85 -1.16
CA GLY A 133 -23.16 3.04 -2.00
C GLY A 133 -22.73 4.33 -1.31
N SER A 134 -22.41 4.31 -0.02
CA SER A 134 -21.95 5.51 0.70
C SER A 134 -20.52 5.89 0.33
N ALA A 135 -20.26 7.19 0.17
CA ALA A 135 -18.91 7.72 0.05
C ALA A 135 -18.24 7.67 1.44
N ARG A 136 -17.06 7.08 1.50
CA ARG A 136 -16.25 6.97 2.71
C ARG A 136 -14.82 7.35 2.42
N ARG A 137 -14.11 7.77 3.47
CA ARG A 137 -12.68 8.04 3.43
C ARG A 137 -11.95 7.03 4.30
N MET A 138 -10.82 6.56 3.82
CA MET A 138 -9.89 5.76 4.59
C MET A 138 -8.52 6.41 4.55
N ASP A 139 -7.93 6.62 5.71
CA ASP A 139 -6.58 7.12 5.85
C ASP A 139 -5.65 5.96 6.21
N PHE A 140 -4.43 6.06 5.70
CA PHE A 140 -3.39 5.05 5.85
C PHE A 140 -2.13 5.70 6.39
N ARG A 141 -1.38 4.93 7.16
CA ARG A 141 -0.03 5.28 7.58
C ARG A 141 0.88 4.11 7.32
N LEU A 142 1.95 4.36 6.57
CA LEU A 142 2.93 3.35 6.19
C LEU A 142 4.28 3.66 6.85
N ALA A 143 4.89 2.64 7.45
CA ALA A 143 6.26 2.70 7.94
C ALA A 143 7.12 1.70 7.16
N PHE A 144 8.27 2.14 6.67
CA PHE A 144 9.07 1.43 5.68
C PHE A 144 10.32 0.82 6.30
N ALA A 145 10.56 -0.45 5.98
CA ALA A 145 11.79 -1.15 6.31
C ALA A 145 12.57 -1.52 5.05
N ALA A 146 13.89 -1.49 5.12
CA ALA A 146 14.77 -1.87 4.03
C ALA A 146 16.01 -2.58 4.55
N ASP A 147 16.48 -3.55 3.78
CA ASP A 147 17.78 -4.16 3.95
C ASP A 147 18.54 -4.05 2.62
N LEU A 148 19.66 -3.35 2.62
CA LEU A 148 20.49 -3.15 1.42
C LEU A 148 21.09 -4.45 0.86
N ARG A 149 21.12 -5.53 1.67
CA ARG A 149 21.50 -6.87 1.24
C ARG A 149 20.41 -7.57 0.42
N SER A 150 19.18 -7.04 0.48
CA SER A 150 18.02 -7.55 -0.26
C SER A 150 17.27 -6.37 -0.92
N PRO A 151 17.92 -5.69 -1.91
CA PRO A 151 17.43 -4.43 -2.45
C PRO A 151 16.12 -4.54 -3.22
N ASP A 152 15.75 -5.74 -3.66
CA ASP A 152 14.55 -6.00 -4.44
C ASP A 152 13.39 -6.52 -3.58
N ALA A 153 13.62 -6.77 -2.30
CA ALA A 153 12.59 -7.07 -1.32
C ALA A 153 12.23 -5.79 -0.55
N PHE A 154 11.00 -5.34 -0.69
CA PHE A 154 10.50 -4.18 0.02
C PHE A 154 9.50 -4.60 1.10
N PHE A 155 9.71 -4.13 2.32
CA PHE A 155 8.85 -4.43 3.47
C PHE A 155 8.33 -3.12 4.05
N PHE A 156 7.06 -3.09 4.40
CA PHE A 156 6.49 -1.99 5.16
C PHE A 156 5.31 -2.46 5.99
N THR A 157 4.92 -1.63 6.96
CA THR A 157 3.71 -1.86 7.74
C THR A 157 2.62 -0.89 7.30
N CYS A 158 1.38 -1.35 7.33
CA CYS A 158 0.21 -0.59 6.95
C CYS A 158 -0.76 -0.49 8.13
N GLN A 159 -0.93 0.71 8.65
CA GLN A 159 -1.97 1.05 9.61
C GLN A 159 -3.14 1.68 8.86
N ARG A 160 -4.35 1.10 9.02
CA ARG A 160 -5.59 1.66 8.52
C ARG A 160 -6.25 2.49 9.61
N ILE A 161 -6.53 3.76 9.32
CA ILE A 161 -7.13 4.69 10.25
C ILE A 161 -8.57 4.94 9.79
N PHE A 162 -9.52 4.31 10.47
CA PHE A 162 -10.95 4.48 10.14
C PHE A 162 -11.50 5.73 10.80
N PHE A 163 -11.94 6.71 10.02
CA PHE A 163 -12.79 7.77 10.51
C PHE A 163 -14.26 7.37 10.34
N ARG A 164 -15.01 7.30 11.45
CA ARG A 164 -16.47 7.31 11.36
C ARG A 164 -16.87 8.71 10.90
N ILE A 165 -17.44 8.81 9.71
CA ILE A 165 -18.17 10.02 9.34
C ILE A 165 -19.37 10.04 10.27
N SER A 166 -19.39 10.98 11.24
CA SER A 166 -20.57 11.24 12.04
C SER A 166 -21.65 11.74 11.08
N SER A 167 -22.68 10.93 10.85
CA SER A 167 -23.92 11.41 10.28
C SER A 167 -24.47 12.48 11.22
N THR A 168 -24.35 13.76 10.82
CA THR A 168 -25.11 14.83 11.48
C THR A 168 -26.58 14.51 11.28
N PRO A 169 -27.40 14.38 12.35
CA PRO A 169 -28.83 14.25 12.16
C PRO A 169 -29.32 15.55 11.50
N SER A 170 -29.96 15.42 10.34
CA SER A 170 -30.74 16.50 9.76
C SER A 170 -31.76 16.92 10.79
N ALA A 171 -31.63 18.13 11.36
CA ALA A 171 -32.67 18.75 12.16
C ALA A 171 -33.84 19.04 11.23
N THR A 172 -34.94 18.38 11.53
CA THR A 172 -36.31 18.68 11.02
C THR A 172 -36.78 20.01 11.58
#